data_5cc33899214e804be26840b70fab4be3
#
_entry.id   5cc33899214e804be26840b70fab4be3
#
_cell.length_a   1.000
_cell.length_b   1.000
_cell.length_c   1.000
_cell.angle_alpha   90.00
_cell.angle_beta   90.00
_cell.angle_gamma   90.00
#
_symmetry.space_group_name_H-M   'P 1'
#
loop_
_entity.id
_entity.type
_entity.pdbx_description
1 polymer ?
#
loop_
_entity_poly.entity_id
_entity_poly.type
_entity_poly.pdbx_seq_one_letter_code
_entity_poly.pdbx_strand_id
1 'polypeptide(L)'
;LTAVLLIWNRDFLMAFGASENTIEYGVSYMNIYAIGTIFVQMTLGMNTFITAQGFAKTGMLSVLIGAIANIILDPIFIFGFHMGVRGAALATILSQAMSCIWVLAFLFGKKTTLRIQKKYFALEKKIFLPSLALGLSTFVMQASESIISICFNSSLLKYGGDVAVG
;
A
#
# COMPACT_ATOMS: atom_id res chain seq x y z
N LEU A 1 11.79 2.15 3.82
CA LEU A 1 11.13 1.70 2.61
C LEU A 1 10.89 2.89 1.67
N THR A 2 10.14 3.92 2.09
CA THR A 2 9.79 5.10 1.28
C THR A 2 11.02 5.78 0.65
N ALA A 3 12.09 6.00 1.42
CA ALA A 3 13.32 6.61 0.92
C ALA A 3 13.98 5.75 -0.18
N VAL A 4 13.98 4.43 -0.03
CA VAL A 4 14.53 3.50 -1.04
C VAL A 4 13.70 3.57 -2.32
N LEU A 5 12.36 3.57 -2.19
CA LEU A 5 11.46 3.69 -3.33
C LEU A 5 11.59 5.03 -4.06
N LEU A 6 11.87 6.14 -3.34
CA LEU A 6 12.05 7.44 -3.96
C LEU A 6 13.38 7.59 -4.69
N ILE A 7 14.46 6.95 -4.19
CA ILE A 7 15.81 7.06 -4.78
C ILE A 7 15.94 6.15 -6.00
N TRP A 8 15.43 4.92 -5.93
CA TRP A 8 15.57 3.90 -6.99
C TRP A 8 14.25 3.59 -7.70
N ASN A 9 13.28 4.52 -7.71
CA ASN A 9 11.97 4.32 -8.30
C ASN A 9 12.04 3.88 -9.77
N ARG A 10 12.93 4.49 -10.57
CA ARG A 10 13.09 4.18 -11.99
C ARG A 10 13.63 2.76 -12.21
N ASP A 11 14.66 2.38 -11.45
CA ASP A 11 15.28 1.06 -11.56
C ASP A 11 14.31 -0.05 -11.16
N PHE A 12 13.53 0.18 -10.10
CA PHE A 12 12.48 -0.75 -9.69
C PHE A 12 11.39 -0.88 -10.76
N LEU A 13 10.88 0.22 -11.29
CA LEU A 13 9.83 0.18 -12.31
C LEU A 13 10.31 -0.53 -13.58
N MET A 14 11.54 -0.28 -14.01
CA MET A 14 12.15 -0.98 -15.15
C MET A 14 12.31 -2.48 -14.86
N ALA A 15 12.73 -2.86 -13.66
CA ALA A 15 12.84 -4.27 -13.26
C ALA A 15 11.48 -4.98 -13.24
N PHE A 16 10.40 -4.26 -12.90
CA PHE A 16 9.03 -4.79 -12.92
C PHE A 16 8.36 -4.76 -14.31
N GLY A 17 9.07 -4.31 -15.35
CA GLY A 17 8.60 -4.39 -16.73
C GLY A 17 8.00 -3.10 -17.28
N ALA A 18 8.28 -1.94 -16.68
CA ALA A 18 7.90 -0.67 -17.29
C ALA A 18 8.72 -0.42 -18.57
N SER A 19 8.04 0.02 -19.63
CA SER A 19 8.70 0.41 -20.88
C SER A 19 9.20 1.85 -20.84
N GLU A 20 10.10 2.22 -21.75
CA GLU A 20 10.59 3.60 -21.87
C GLU A 20 9.46 4.62 -22.11
N ASN A 21 8.37 4.20 -22.72
CA ASN A 21 7.21 5.04 -23.02
C ASN A 21 6.32 5.28 -21.79
N THR A 22 6.33 4.36 -20.82
CA THR A 22 5.44 4.42 -19.65
C THR A 22 6.17 4.82 -18.36
N ILE A 23 7.50 4.77 -18.34
CA ILE A 23 8.34 4.99 -17.17
C ILE A 23 8.10 6.34 -16.50
N GLU A 24 7.92 7.43 -17.26
CA GLU A 24 7.70 8.77 -16.70
C GLU A 24 6.37 8.87 -15.93
N TYR A 25 5.33 8.23 -16.44
CA TYR A 25 4.04 8.15 -15.76
C TYR A 25 4.15 7.30 -14.50
N GLY A 26 4.85 6.17 -14.58
CA GLY A 26 5.10 5.28 -13.44
C GLY A 26 5.91 5.97 -12.34
N VAL A 27 6.97 6.69 -12.67
CA VAL A 27 7.79 7.47 -11.73
C VAL A 27 6.96 8.57 -11.05
N SER A 28 6.14 9.29 -11.84
CA SER A 28 5.25 10.32 -11.29
C SER A 28 4.23 9.75 -10.31
N TYR A 29 3.64 8.60 -10.61
CA TYR A 29 2.74 7.87 -9.72
C TYR A 29 3.46 7.40 -8.45
N MET A 30 4.61 6.73 -8.62
CA MET A 30 5.38 6.13 -7.54
C MET A 30 5.87 7.18 -6.53
N ASN A 31 6.32 8.34 -7.00
CA ASN A 31 6.77 9.42 -6.13
C ASN A 31 5.66 9.90 -5.18
N ILE A 32 4.45 10.06 -5.70
CA ILE A 32 3.30 10.47 -4.91
C ILE A 32 2.89 9.32 -3.99
N TYR A 33 2.74 8.11 -4.52
CA TYR A 33 2.31 6.93 -3.79
C TYR A 33 3.27 6.55 -2.66
N ALA A 34 4.59 6.68 -2.87
CA ALA A 34 5.60 6.38 -1.85
C ALA A 34 5.44 7.24 -0.58
N ILE A 35 5.02 8.49 -0.71
CA ILE A 35 4.71 9.36 0.43
C ILE A 35 3.49 8.83 1.18
N GLY A 36 2.48 8.34 0.46
CA GLY A 36 1.26 7.77 1.02
C GLY A 36 1.39 6.37 1.60
N THR A 37 2.51 5.68 1.37
CA THR A 37 2.75 4.30 1.85
C THR A 37 2.55 4.17 3.37
N ILE A 38 2.80 5.23 4.14
CA ILE A 38 2.57 5.23 5.59
C ILE A 38 1.11 4.94 5.94
N PHE A 39 0.16 5.54 5.21
CA PHE A 39 -1.28 5.31 5.44
C PHE A 39 -1.67 3.88 5.08
N VAL A 40 -1.12 3.36 3.98
CA VAL A 40 -1.33 1.96 3.54
C VAL A 40 -0.84 0.99 4.60
N GLN A 41 0.39 1.14 5.08
CA GLN A 41 0.97 0.28 6.09
C GLN A 41 0.23 0.36 7.43
N MET A 42 -0.17 1.56 7.84
CA MET A 42 -0.97 1.75 9.04
C MET A 42 -2.34 1.08 8.91
N THR A 43 -3.02 1.24 7.77
CA THR A 43 -4.33 0.63 7.54
C THR A 43 -4.23 -0.89 7.55
N LEU A 44 -3.31 -1.48 6.80
CA LEU A 44 -3.13 -2.93 6.71
C LEU A 44 -2.71 -3.52 8.06
N GLY A 45 -1.70 -2.95 8.72
CA GLY A 45 -1.21 -3.43 9.99
C GLY A 45 -2.27 -3.34 11.10
N MET A 46 -2.95 -2.21 11.21
CA MET A 46 -3.95 -2.02 12.26
C MET A 46 -5.25 -2.78 11.99
N ASN A 47 -5.63 -2.99 10.72
CA ASN A 47 -6.81 -3.76 10.35
C ASN A 47 -6.70 -5.23 10.80
N THR A 48 -5.51 -5.81 10.75
CA THR A 48 -5.24 -7.17 11.26
C THR A 48 -5.56 -7.27 12.76
N PHE A 49 -5.22 -6.26 13.56
CA PHE A 49 -5.57 -6.24 14.98
C PHE A 49 -7.07 -6.11 15.21
N ILE A 50 -7.80 -5.36 14.39
CA ILE A 50 -9.26 -5.25 14.48
C ILE A 50 -9.92 -6.61 14.18
N THR A 51 -9.47 -7.26 13.13
CA THR A 51 -9.98 -8.57 12.71
C THR A 51 -9.68 -9.66 13.72
N ALA A 52 -8.46 -9.66 14.30
CA ALA A 52 -8.04 -10.61 15.33
C ALA A 52 -8.87 -10.48 16.63
N GLN A 53 -9.43 -9.32 16.92
CA GLN A 53 -10.35 -9.10 18.04
C GLN A 53 -11.79 -9.58 17.76
N GLY A 54 -12.06 -10.15 16.58
CA GLY A 54 -13.40 -10.59 16.17
C GLY A 54 -14.25 -9.50 15.51
N PHE A 55 -13.75 -8.27 15.34
CA PHE A 55 -14.46 -7.17 14.68
C PHE A 55 -14.30 -7.19 13.15
N ALA A 56 -14.47 -8.37 12.52
CA ALA A 56 -14.28 -8.54 11.08
C ALA A 56 -15.15 -7.57 10.24
N LYS A 57 -16.36 -7.26 10.68
CA LYS A 57 -17.24 -6.27 10.01
C LYS A 57 -16.61 -4.88 9.99
N THR A 58 -15.98 -4.46 11.07
CA THR A 58 -15.32 -3.15 11.15
C THR A 58 -14.07 -3.11 10.27
N GLY A 59 -13.32 -4.22 10.23
CA GLY A 59 -12.19 -4.38 9.31
C GLY A 59 -12.61 -4.31 7.85
N MET A 60 -13.70 -5.00 7.49
CA MET A 60 -14.27 -4.95 6.14
C MET A 60 -14.73 -3.53 5.78
N LEU A 61 -15.38 -2.82 6.71
CA LEU A 61 -15.83 -1.45 6.48
C LEU A 61 -14.67 -0.50 6.20
N SER A 62 -13.50 -0.70 6.81
CA SER A 62 -12.32 0.14 6.52
C SER A 62 -11.88 0.02 5.05
N VAL A 63 -11.89 -1.20 4.51
CA VAL A 63 -11.56 -1.47 3.10
C VAL A 63 -12.62 -0.87 2.18
N LEU A 64 -13.91 -1.04 2.53
CA LEU A 64 -15.03 -0.50 1.78
C LEU A 64 -15.00 1.03 1.70
N ILE A 65 -14.72 1.71 2.81
CA ILE A 65 -14.57 3.17 2.86
C ILE A 65 -13.46 3.63 1.91
N GLY A 66 -12.31 2.95 1.94
CA GLY A 66 -11.21 3.24 1.02
C GLY A 66 -11.58 3.02 -0.43
N ALA A 67 -12.22 1.90 -0.75
CA ALA A 67 -12.63 1.58 -2.10
C ALA A 67 -13.67 2.56 -2.66
N ILE A 68 -14.70 2.89 -1.89
CA ILE A 68 -15.72 3.86 -2.31
C ILE A 68 -15.11 5.25 -2.47
N ALA A 69 -14.27 5.68 -1.53
CA ALA A 69 -13.59 6.96 -1.64
C ALA A 69 -12.70 7.01 -2.90
N ASN A 70 -11.97 5.94 -3.21
CA ASN A 70 -11.14 5.87 -4.41
C ASN A 70 -11.98 5.97 -5.69
N ILE A 71 -13.07 5.19 -5.81
CA ILE A 71 -13.98 5.22 -6.96
C ILE A 71 -14.55 6.63 -7.20
N ILE A 72 -14.79 7.39 -6.14
CA ILE A 72 -15.31 8.77 -6.26
C ILE A 72 -14.19 9.76 -6.58
N LEU A 73 -13.05 9.64 -5.93
CA LEU A 73 -11.94 10.58 -6.05
C LEU A 73 -11.17 10.43 -7.37
N ASP A 74 -11.02 9.20 -7.90
CA ASP A 74 -10.33 8.95 -9.16
C ASP A 74 -10.88 9.79 -10.33
N PRO A 75 -12.19 9.75 -10.68
CA PRO A 75 -12.70 10.54 -11.77
C PRO A 75 -12.63 12.05 -11.52
N ILE A 76 -12.75 12.47 -10.26
CA ILE A 76 -12.64 13.89 -9.90
C ILE A 76 -11.22 14.41 -10.16
N PHE A 77 -10.20 13.69 -9.73
CA PHE A 77 -8.81 14.12 -9.89
C PHE A 77 -8.30 13.89 -11.31
N ILE A 78 -8.70 12.79 -11.96
CA ILE A 78 -8.23 12.47 -13.32
C ILE A 78 -8.86 13.40 -14.33
N PHE A 79 -10.20 13.53 -14.31
CA PHE A 79 -10.96 14.27 -15.32
C PHE A 79 -11.34 15.69 -14.86
N GLY A 80 -11.76 15.87 -13.61
CA GLY A 80 -12.18 17.18 -13.09
C GLY A 80 -11.02 18.16 -12.95
N PHE A 81 -9.91 17.70 -12.38
CA PHE A 81 -8.69 18.52 -12.24
C PHE A 81 -7.66 18.31 -13.36
N HIS A 82 -7.94 17.44 -14.33
CA HIS A 82 -7.04 17.13 -15.45
C HIS A 82 -5.63 16.69 -15.03
N MET A 83 -5.50 16.05 -13.86
CA MET A 83 -4.20 15.65 -13.31
C MET A 83 -3.67 14.32 -13.87
N GLY A 84 -4.51 13.57 -14.63
CA GLY A 84 -4.12 12.30 -15.22
C GLY A 84 -3.61 11.30 -14.17
N VAL A 85 -2.46 10.68 -14.43
CA VAL A 85 -1.85 9.65 -13.55
C VAL A 85 -1.52 10.17 -12.15
N ARG A 86 -1.12 11.44 -12.02
CA ARG A 86 -0.87 12.07 -10.71
C ARG A 86 -2.15 12.20 -9.89
N GLY A 87 -3.26 12.44 -10.57
CA GLY A 87 -4.58 12.49 -9.94
C GLY A 87 -4.98 11.13 -9.35
N ALA A 88 -4.78 10.05 -10.08
CA ALA A 88 -5.01 8.68 -9.61
C ALA A 88 -4.15 8.36 -8.35
N ALA A 89 -2.87 8.74 -8.36
CA ALA A 89 -2.01 8.54 -7.19
C ALA A 89 -2.52 9.31 -5.96
N LEU A 90 -2.92 10.56 -6.12
CA LEU A 90 -3.48 11.38 -5.04
C LEU A 90 -4.81 10.82 -4.52
N ALA A 91 -5.71 10.40 -5.41
CA ALA A 91 -6.97 9.79 -5.03
C ALA A 91 -6.74 8.51 -4.20
N THR A 92 -5.79 7.67 -4.61
CA THR A 92 -5.39 6.48 -3.87
C THR A 92 -4.89 6.81 -2.47
N ILE A 93 -4.00 7.80 -2.33
CA ILE A 93 -3.48 8.20 -1.02
C ILE A 93 -4.57 8.75 -0.12
N LEU A 94 -5.44 9.60 -0.65
CA LEU A 94 -6.54 10.19 0.13
C LEU A 94 -7.54 9.12 0.59
N SER A 95 -7.87 8.17 -0.27
CA SER A 95 -8.74 7.06 0.10
C SER A 95 -8.12 6.16 1.17
N GLN A 96 -6.82 5.89 1.08
CA GLN A 96 -6.08 5.16 2.13
C GLN A 96 -5.99 5.95 3.44
N ALA A 97 -5.81 7.28 3.36
CA ALA A 97 -5.84 8.12 4.55
C ALA A 97 -7.22 8.08 5.24
N MET A 98 -8.32 8.08 4.49
CA MET A 98 -9.67 7.92 5.04
C MET A 98 -9.85 6.57 5.72
N SER A 99 -9.41 5.48 5.11
CA SER A 99 -9.39 4.15 5.73
C SER A 99 -8.55 4.13 7.01
N CYS A 100 -7.38 4.76 6.98
CA CYS A 100 -6.48 4.86 8.13
C CYS A 100 -7.14 5.60 9.30
N ILE A 101 -7.79 6.74 9.02
CA ILE A 101 -8.52 7.51 10.04
C ILE A 101 -9.63 6.66 10.65
N TRP A 102 -10.39 5.91 9.85
CA TRP A 102 -11.44 5.01 10.34
C TRP A 102 -10.88 3.95 11.29
N VAL A 103 -9.82 3.26 10.87
CA VAL A 103 -9.14 2.22 11.65
C VAL A 103 -8.61 2.77 12.97
N LEU A 104 -7.92 3.90 12.92
CA LEU A 104 -7.38 4.56 14.13
C LEU A 104 -8.50 5.04 15.06
N ALA A 105 -9.55 5.66 14.53
CA ALA A 105 -10.70 6.09 15.31
C ALA A 105 -11.36 4.91 16.06
N PHE A 106 -11.45 3.75 15.41
CA PHE A 106 -11.96 2.55 16.06
C PHE A 106 -11.04 2.07 17.17
N LEU A 107 -9.70 2.00 16.93
CA LEU A 107 -8.71 1.52 17.91
C LEU A 107 -8.53 2.47 19.10
N PHE A 108 -8.75 3.76 18.93
CA PHE A 108 -8.81 4.73 20.04
C PHE A 108 -10.18 4.74 20.72
N GLY A 109 -11.18 4.14 20.12
CA GLY A 109 -12.54 4.09 20.65
C GLY A 109 -12.69 3.19 21.89
N LYS A 110 -13.88 3.28 22.52
CA LYS A 110 -14.20 2.51 23.73
C LYS A 110 -14.67 1.07 23.45
N LYS A 111 -14.95 0.72 22.20
CA LYS A 111 -15.52 -0.58 21.78
C LYS A 111 -14.47 -1.66 21.56
N THR A 112 -13.21 -1.29 21.41
CA THR A 112 -12.10 -2.23 21.16
C THR A 112 -11.52 -2.78 22.47
N THR A 113 -11.17 -4.06 22.46
CA THR A 113 -10.53 -4.74 23.60
C THR A 113 -9.03 -4.35 23.68
N LEU A 114 -8.37 -4.27 22.53
CA LEU A 114 -6.98 -3.84 22.42
C LEU A 114 -6.96 -2.34 22.09
N ARG A 115 -6.59 -1.53 23.06
CA ARG A 115 -6.48 -0.08 22.90
C ARG A 115 -5.05 0.34 22.72
N ILE A 116 -4.81 1.27 21.80
CA ILE A 116 -3.51 1.94 21.68
C ILE A 116 -3.34 2.87 22.88
N GLN A 117 -2.39 2.54 23.78
CA GLN A 117 -2.07 3.35 24.94
C GLN A 117 -0.63 3.83 24.83
N LYS A 118 -0.41 5.12 25.09
CA LYS A 118 0.93 5.73 25.06
C LYS A 118 1.93 5.04 26.02
N LYS A 119 1.45 4.43 27.10
CA LYS A 119 2.26 3.71 28.08
C LYS A 119 3.03 2.51 27.49
N TYR A 120 2.50 1.89 26.43
CA TYR A 120 3.07 0.68 25.83
C TYR A 120 3.88 0.97 24.56
N PHE A 121 4.20 2.22 24.28
CA PHE A 121 5.10 2.61 23.17
C PHE A 121 6.58 2.39 23.52
N ALA A 122 6.91 1.31 24.25
CA ALA A 122 8.28 0.92 24.51
C ALA A 122 8.65 -0.28 23.65
N LEU A 123 9.77 -0.19 22.95
CA LEU A 123 10.33 -1.28 22.16
C LEU A 123 10.96 -2.32 23.09
N GLU A 124 10.21 -3.36 23.44
CA GLU A 124 10.74 -4.49 24.19
C GLU A 124 11.35 -5.52 23.22
N LYS A 125 12.66 -5.73 23.33
CA LYS A 125 13.40 -6.70 22.48
C LYS A 125 12.81 -8.11 22.52
N LYS A 126 12.25 -8.52 23.67
CA LYS A 126 11.62 -9.85 23.86
C LYS A 126 10.37 -10.05 23.00
N ILE A 127 9.66 -8.98 22.67
CA ILE A 127 8.45 -9.01 21.82
C ILE A 127 8.82 -8.71 20.37
N PHE A 128 9.73 -7.77 20.17
CA PHE A 128 10.13 -7.32 18.84
C PHE A 128 10.81 -8.42 18.02
N LEU A 129 11.75 -9.16 18.62
CA LEU A 129 12.52 -10.19 17.90
C LEU A 129 11.66 -11.35 17.38
N PRO A 130 10.77 -11.97 18.18
CA PRO A 130 9.84 -12.99 17.66
C PRO A 130 8.87 -12.46 16.62
N SER A 131 8.38 -11.22 16.78
CA SER A 131 7.49 -10.58 15.80
C SER A 131 8.20 -10.37 14.45
N LEU A 132 9.48 -9.98 14.49
CA LEU A 132 10.30 -9.84 13.29
C LEU A 132 10.51 -11.19 12.60
N ALA A 133 10.75 -12.26 13.35
CA ALA A 133 10.93 -13.61 12.82
C ALA A 133 9.65 -14.12 12.12
N LEU A 134 8.47 -13.86 12.69
CA LEU A 134 7.19 -14.18 12.06
C LEU A 134 6.96 -13.36 10.79
N GLY A 135 7.32 -12.07 10.82
CA GLY A 135 7.23 -11.19 9.65
C GLY A 135 8.16 -11.61 8.52
N LEU A 136 9.31 -12.21 8.83
CA LEU A 136 10.27 -12.70 7.84
C LEU A 136 9.67 -13.81 6.97
N SER A 137 8.87 -14.70 7.54
CA SER A 137 8.17 -15.75 6.78
C SER A 137 7.24 -15.15 5.72
N THR A 138 6.42 -14.19 6.12
CA THR A 138 5.52 -13.47 5.20
C THR A 138 6.31 -12.68 4.16
N PHE A 139 7.42 -12.06 4.57
CA PHE A 139 8.30 -11.33 3.65
C PHE A 139 8.87 -12.23 2.55
N VAL A 140 9.37 -13.44 2.91
CA VAL A 140 9.92 -14.41 1.93
C VAL A 140 8.82 -14.83 0.95
N MET A 141 7.60 -15.08 1.43
CA MET A 141 6.48 -15.43 0.56
C MET A 141 6.16 -14.32 -0.45
N GLN A 142 6.03 -13.07 0.02
CA GLN A 142 5.75 -11.92 -0.84
C GLN A 142 6.93 -11.58 -1.78
N ALA A 143 8.16 -11.76 -1.33
CA ALA A 143 9.35 -11.59 -2.18
C ALA A 143 9.38 -12.62 -3.31
N SER A 144 8.97 -13.88 -3.05
CA SER A 144 8.87 -14.91 -4.08
C SER A 144 7.82 -14.57 -5.15
N GLU A 145 6.65 -14.06 -4.75
CA GLU A 145 5.62 -13.57 -5.69
C GLU A 145 6.15 -12.41 -6.56
N SER A 146 6.89 -11.48 -5.94
CA SER A 146 7.50 -10.36 -6.67
C SER A 146 8.54 -10.83 -7.69
N ILE A 147 9.38 -11.82 -7.35
CA ILE A 147 10.37 -12.40 -8.27
C ILE A 147 9.66 -13.09 -9.45
N ILE A 148 8.60 -13.85 -9.18
CA ILE A 148 7.80 -14.49 -10.24
C ILE A 148 7.21 -13.42 -11.18
N SER A 149 6.65 -12.35 -10.64
CA SER A 149 6.09 -11.24 -11.43
C SER A 149 7.14 -10.56 -12.31
N ILE A 150 8.35 -10.32 -11.77
CA ILE A 150 9.48 -9.75 -12.54
C ILE A 150 9.87 -10.68 -13.68
N CYS A 151 10.05 -11.96 -13.40
CA CYS A 151 10.42 -12.96 -14.43
C CYS A 151 9.34 -13.07 -15.51
N PHE A 152 8.07 -13.07 -15.11
CA PHE A 152 6.94 -13.15 -16.02
C PHE A 152 6.85 -11.92 -16.91
N ASN A 153 6.88 -10.71 -16.34
CA ASN A 153 6.82 -9.46 -17.09
C ASN A 153 8.04 -9.29 -18.02
N SER A 154 9.25 -9.65 -17.55
CA SER A 154 10.45 -9.62 -18.37
C SER A 154 10.34 -10.58 -19.57
N SER A 155 9.73 -11.75 -19.38
CA SER A 155 9.49 -12.70 -20.46
C SER A 155 8.42 -12.17 -21.43
N LEU A 156 7.35 -11.58 -20.94
CA LEU A 156 6.32 -10.97 -21.78
C LEU A 156 6.86 -9.83 -22.64
N LEU A 157 7.66 -8.94 -22.04
CA LEU A 157 8.34 -7.88 -22.79
C LEU A 157 9.20 -8.42 -23.93
N LYS A 158 9.94 -9.50 -23.67
CA LYS A 158 10.85 -10.11 -24.66
C LYS A 158 10.12 -10.75 -25.84
N TYR A 159 8.96 -11.35 -25.61
CA TYR A 159 8.23 -12.12 -26.62
C TYR A 159 6.98 -11.42 -27.16
N GLY A 160 6.35 -10.52 -26.41
CA GLY A 160 5.08 -9.85 -26.74
C GLY A 160 5.16 -8.34 -26.86
N GLY A 161 6.30 -7.73 -26.51
CA GLY A 161 6.47 -6.27 -26.51
C GLY A 161 5.59 -5.57 -25.46
N ASP A 162 5.50 -4.25 -25.59
CA ASP A 162 4.76 -3.37 -24.65
C ASP A 162 3.28 -3.72 -24.51
N VAL A 163 2.66 -4.26 -25.58
CA VAL A 163 1.23 -4.60 -25.60
C VAL A 163 0.89 -5.81 -24.72
N ALA A 164 1.87 -6.67 -24.44
CA ALA A 164 1.64 -7.88 -23.66
C ALA A 164 1.81 -7.67 -22.14
N VAL A 165 2.37 -6.53 -21.73
CA VAL A 165 2.64 -6.20 -20.31
C VAL A 165 1.66 -5.15 -19.76
N GLY A 166 0.95 -4.42 -20.67
CA GLY A 166 0.02 -3.33 -20.34
C GLY A 166 -1.38 -3.77 -19.93
#